data_e7c3345af8eecd0b09c61a90f8855eb5
#
_entry.id   e7c3345af8eecd0b09c61a90f8855eb5
#
_cell.length_a   1.000
_cell.length_b   1.000
_cell.length_c   1.000
_cell.angle_alpha   90.00
_cell.angle_beta   90.00
_cell.angle_gamma   90.00
#
_symmetry.space_group_name_H-M   'P 1'
#
loop_
_entity.id
_entity.type
_entity.pdbx_description
1 polymer ?
#
loop_
_entity_poly.entity_id
_entity_poly.type
_entity_poly.pdbx_seq_one_letter_code
_entity_poly.pdbx_strand_id
1 'polypeptide(L)'
;MKKQPFTYWISWLLFGLAQPLLAQTQASEKARIAAEMEKSIQTEMLNKWYPQAVDNEFGGFISTFSYDFKPTGPQDKMIVTQARHTWTTAKAAERYPNVIYYKDDSQHGFQFLRDVMWDKQYGGFYTLVDRKGAVKNGDDKNAYGNAFGLYALSAYYHMSHDTAAMNLAKKSFNWLEQHSHDPVHKGYFQHLRRDGTPIKRSPATPSTSDLGYKDQNSSIHLLEALTELYAVWPDPLVRQRLDEMLHLVRDVITAPKGNLVLFFQPDWKPVSFRDSSEAVVLKHRNLDHVSFGHDVETAYLMLEASHALGLKNDTKTTIVGKRMVDHALANGWDKKLGGFYDQGYYFKDKPGMIIINASKNWWSQAEGLNTLLLMADQYPNDSAHYFDQYKLLWQYCQTYLIDHQYGEWYEEGLDHDPQRKTGLKGHIWKAAYHTYRALSSCVDRSEGKLTEHQK
;
A
#
# COMPACT_ATOMS: atom_id res chain seq x y z
N MET A 1 3.31 11.09 72.59
CA MET A 1 2.36 10.43 71.65
C MET A 1 2.51 11.06 70.28
N LYS A 2 3.21 10.39 69.38
CA LYS A 2 3.45 10.88 68.00
C LYS A 2 2.37 10.29 67.10
N LYS A 3 1.58 11.14 66.45
CA LYS A 3 0.64 10.73 65.37
C LYS A 3 1.43 10.47 64.10
N GLN A 4 1.35 9.27 63.52
CA GLN A 4 1.82 8.96 62.18
C GLN A 4 0.74 9.26 61.15
N PRO A 5 1.09 9.71 59.93
CA PRO A 5 0.11 10.07 58.90
C PRO A 5 -0.33 8.83 58.09
N PHE A 6 -1.64 8.71 57.96
CA PHE A 6 -2.37 7.64 57.23
C PHE A 6 -2.64 8.04 55.76
N THR A 7 -1.60 8.49 55.03
CA THR A 7 -1.87 9.14 53.71
C THR A 7 -1.24 8.45 52.50
N TYR A 8 -0.56 7.31 52.62
CA TYR A 8 0.16 6.73 51.47
C TYR A 8 -0.47 5.49 50.81
N TRP A 9 -1.57 4.95 51.29
CA TRP A 9 -2.15 3.72 50.78
C TRP A 9 -3.28 3.92 49.74
N ILE A 10 -3.88 5.09 49.68
CA ILE A 10 -5.01 5.36 48.73
C ILE A 10 -4.52 5.62 47.30
N SER A 11 -3.34 6.20 47.14
CA SER A 11 -2.79 6.53 45.80
C SER A 11 -2.45 5.30 44.96
N TRP A 12 -1.99 4.21 45.57
CA TRP A 12 -1.62 2.98 44.86
C TRP A 12 -2.84 2.14 44.43
N LEU A 13 -3.91 2.18 45.20
CA LEU A 13 -5.17 1.47 44.87
C LEU A 13 -5.92 2.14 43.70
N LEU A 14 -5.87 3.46 43.57
CA LEU A 14 -6.49 4.19 42.46
C LEU A 14 -5.72 4.00 41.13
N PHE A 15 -4.39 3.92 41.17
CA PHE A 15 -3.57 3.61 40.00
C PHE A 15 -3.73 2.15 39.54
N GLY A 16 -3.85 1.21 40.45
CA GLY A 16 -4.04 -0.22 40.14
C GLY A 16 -5.40 -0.57 39.53
N LEU A 17 -6.45 0.23 39.78
CA LEU A 17 -7.80 0.03 39.20
C LEU A 17 -8.03 0.81 37.91
N ALA A 18 -7.27 1.88 37.65
CA ALA A 18 -7.43 2.70 36.43
C ALA A 18 -6.86 2.00 35.18
N GLN A 19 -5.77 1.25 35.31
CA GLN A 19 -5.17 0.56 34.15
C GLN A 19 -6.06 -0.54 33.54
N PRO A 20 -6.66 -1.47 34.33
CA PRO A 20 -7.55 -2.47 33.72
C PRO A 20 -8.84 -1.87 33.15
N LEU A 21 -9.35 -0.76 33.71
CA LEU A 21 -10.52 -0.07 33.17
C LEU A 21 -10.22 0.60 31.83
N LEU A 22 -9.08 1.24 31.69
CA LEU A 22 -8.61 1.85 30.43
C LEU A 22 -8.37 0.78 29.35
N ALA A 23 -7.72 -0.33 29.68
CA ALA A 23 -7.50 -1.45 28.77
C ALA A 23 -8.81 -2.08 28.30
N GLN A 24 -9.78 -2.25 29.18
CA GLN A 24 -11.12 -2.76 28.83
C GLN A 24 -11.88 -1.79 27.93
N THR A 25 -11.77 -0.49 28.17
CA THR A 25 -12.39 0.53 27.32
C THR A 25 -11.76 0.54 25.93
N GLN A 26 -10.43 0.45 25.82
CA GLN A 26 -9.71 0.38 24.54
C GLN A 26 -10.09 -0.88 23.77
N ALA A 27 -10.17 -2.04 24.42
CA ALA A 27 -10.58 -3.29 23.77
C ALA A 27 -12.02 -3.20 23.21
N SER A 28 -12.95 -2.60 23.97
CA SER A 28 -14.34 -2.41 23.51
C SER A 28 -14.43 -1.44 22.33
N GLU A 29 -13.66 -0.35 22.31
CA GLU A 29 -13.60 0.58 21.19
C GLU A 29 -12.98 -0.07 19.94
N LYS A 30 -11.91 -0.83 20.13
CA LYS A 30 -11.25 -1.59 19.04
C LYS A 30 -12.24 -2.57 18.39
N ALA A 31 -13.00 -3.32 19.19
CA ALA A 31 -14.03 -4.25 18.70
C ALA A 31 -15.18 -3.52 17.97
N ARG A 32 -15.62 -2.36 18.48
CA ARG A 32 -16.66 -1.55 17.83
C ARG A 32 -16.20 -1.07 16.46
N ILE A 33 -14.99 -0.49 16.36
CA ILE A 33 -14.43 -0.02 15.10
C ILE A 33 -14.24 -1.17 14.12
N ALA A 34 -13.77 -2.33 14.58
CA ALA A 34 -13.65 -3.53 13.75
C ALA A 34 -15.00 -3.96 13.14
N ALA A 35 -16.08 -3.94 13.93
CA ALA A 35 -17.41 -4.25 13.43
C ALA A 35 -17.94 -3.22 12.40
N GLU A 36 -17.64 -1.94 12.58
CA GLU A 36 -17.94 -0.89 11.60
C GLU A 36 -17.15 -1.09 10.31
N MET A 37 -15.86 -1.41 10.40
CA MET A 37 -15.00 -1.70 9.24
C MET A 37 -15.47 -2.94 8.50
N GLU A 38 -15.79 -4.03 9.21
CA GLU A 38 -16.32 -5.26 8.61
C GLU A 38 -17.61 -5.00 7.83
N LYS A 39 -18.51 -4.20 8.39
CA LYS A 39 -19.73 -3.77 7.70
C LYS A 39 -19.41 -2.96 6.45
N SER A 40 -18.46 -2.00 6.54
CA SER A 40 -18.06 -1.17 5.42
C SER A 40 -17.42 -1.99 4.29
N ILE A 41 -16.57 -2.97 4.63
CA ILE A 41 -15.99 -3.93 3.65
C ILE A 41 -17.11 -4.59 2.83
N GLN A 42 -18.14 -5.11 3.49
CA GLN A 42 -19.17 -5.86 2.79
C GLN A 42 -20.14 -4.94 2.04
N THR A 43 -20.70 -3.92 2.70
CA THR A 43 -21.84 -3.16 2.18
C THR A 43 -21.46 -1.96 1.33
N GLU A 44 -20.35 -1.31 1.65
CA GLU A 44 -19.94 -0.07 0.99
C GLU A 44 -18.82 -0.29 -0.04
N MET A 45 -18.16 -1.47 -0.01
CA MET A 45 -17.04 -1.75 -0.90
C MET A 45 -17.26 -3.02 -1.73
N LEU A 46 -17.13 -4.22 -1.17
CA LEU A 46 -17.18 -5.45 -1.96
C LEU A 46 -18.48 -5.60 -2.76
N ASN A 47 -19.64 -5.38 -2.14
CA ASN A 47 -20.93 -5.46 -2.83
C ASN A 47 -21.17 -4.32 -3.86
N LYS A 48 -20.29 -3.31 -3.90
CA LYS A 48 -20.33 -2.25 -4.93
C LYS A 48 -19.42 -2.59 -6.11
N TRP A 49 -18.27 -3.16 -5.82
CA TRP A 49 -17.32 -3.55 -6.86
C TRP A 49 -17.73 -4.86 -7.55
N TYR A 50 -18.19 -5.86 -6.80
CA TYR A 50 -18.41 -7.20 -7.34
C TYR A 50 -19.89 -7.63 -7.23
N PRO A 51 -20.41 -8.29 -8.29
CA PRO A 51 -19.71 -8.72 -9.52
C PRO A 51 -19.62 -7.65 -10.62
N GLN A 52 -20.13 -6.42 -10.44
CA GLN A 52 -20.30 -5.46 -11.54
C GLN A 52 -18.98 -4.97 -12.18
N ALA A 53 -17.84 -5.08 -11.47
CA ALA A 53 -16.54 -4.78 -12.05
C ALA A 53 -16.04 -5.85 -13.04
N VAL A 54 -16.65 -7.04 -13.07
CA VAL A 54 -16.26 -8.11 -13.98
C VAL A 54 -16.66 -7.77 -15.42
N ASP A 55 -15.69 -7.73 -16.34
CA ASP A 55 -15.96 -7.53 -17.77
C ASP A 55 -16.24 -8.88 -18.45
N ASN A 56 -17.51 -9.28 -18.45
CA ASN A 56 -17.95 -10.54 -19.03
C ASN A 56 -17.84 -10.58 -20.56
N GLU A 57 -17.63 -9.44 -21.24
CA GLU A 57 -17.54 -9.35 -22.70
C GLU A 57 -16.10 -9.57 -23.19
N PHE A 58 -15.12 -8.94 -22.52
CA PHE A 58 -13.72 -8.94 -22.98
C PHE A 58 -12.72 -9.50 -21.96
N GLY A 59 -13.20 -10.03 -20.83
CA GLY A 59 -12.36 -10.55 -19.77
C GLY A 59 -11.74 -9.47 -18.87
N GLY A 60 -11.22 -9.88 -17.74
CA GLY A 60 -10.68 -8.97 -16.72
C GLY A 60 -11.75 -8.08 -16.08
N PHE A 61 -11.36 -6.90 -15.66
CA PHE A 61 -12.23 -6.00 -14.89
C PHE A 61 -12.42 -4.65 -15.59
N ILE A 62 -13.62 -4.09 -15.47
CA ILE A 62 -13.97 -2.71 -15.82
C ILE A 62 -13.15 -1.77 -14.94
N SER A 63 -12.53 -0.76 -15.52
CA SER A 63 -11.62 0.15 -14.83
C SER A 63 -12.29 1.41 -14.34
N THR A 64 -13.17 2.01 -15.17
CA THR A 64 -13.67 3.37 -14.90
C THR A 64 -15.14 3.35 -14.50
N PHE A 65 -15.39 3.85 -13.28
CA PHE A 65 -16.73 3.99 -12.71
C PHE A 65 -16.99 5.44 -12.32
N SER A 66 -18.21 5.92 -12.64
CA SER A 66 -18.70 7.21 -12.19
C SER A 66 -18.95 7.24 -10.67
N TYR A 67 -19.27 8.42 -10.14
CA TYR A 67 -19.55 8.60 -8.70
C TYR A 67 -20.71 7.72 -8.18
N ASP A 68 -21.67 7.35 -9.05
CA ASP A 68 -22.82 6.50 -8.74
C ASP A 68 -22.60 5.02 -9.17
N PHE A 69 -21.34 4.63 -9.32
CA PHE A 69 -20.90 3.27 -9.66
C PHE A 69 -21.41 2.72 -11.00
N LYS A 70 -21.54 3.56 -12.02
CA LYS A 70 -21.83 3.12 -13.38
C LYS A 70 -20.58 3.09 -14.23
N PRO A 71 -20.34 2.04 -15.03
CA PRO A 71 -19.24 2.05 -16.01
C PRO A 71 -19.33 3.30 -16.90
N THR A 72 -18.22 4.04 -17.06
CA THR A 72 -18.19 5.29 -17.81
C THR A 72 -16.84 5.51 -18.47
N GLY A 73 -16.79 6.29 -19.55
CA GLY A 73 -15.56 6.67 -20.25
C GLY A 73 -14.74 5.50 -20.80
N PRO A 74 -13.48 5.72 -21.11
CA PRO A 74 -12.57 4.67 -21.58
C PRO A 74 -12.39 3.58 -20.53
N GLN A 75 -12.37 2.32 -21.00
CA GLN A 75 -12.20 1.13 -20.17
C GLN A 75 -10.84 0.46 -20.43
N ASP A 76 -9.80 1.26 -20.56
CA ASP A 76 -8.44 0.73 -20.68
C ASP A 76 -8.07 -0.05 -19.42
N LYS A 77 -7.36 -1.16 -19.57
CA LYS A 77 -7.02 -2.10 -18.51
C LYS A 77 -5.52 -2.05 -18.22
N MET A 78 -5.19 -1.52 -17.06
CA MET A 78 -3.81 -1.44 -16.58
C MET A 78 -3.48 -2.67 -15.74
N ILE A 79 -2.28 -3.24 -15.92
CA ILE A 79 -1.83 -4.41 -15.16
C ILE A 79 -2.03 -4.24 -13.65
N VAL A 80 -1.73 -3.06 -13.11
CA VAL A 80 -1.84 -2.78 -11.67
C VAL A 80 -3.28 -2.95 -11.19
N THR A 81 -4.25 -2.34 -11.88
CA THR A 81 -5.66 -2.41 -11.47
C THR A 81 -6.24 -3.80 -11.68
N GLN A 82 -5.89 -4.47 -12.78
CA GLN A 82 -6.32 -5.84 -13.04
C GLN A 82 -5.77 -6.82 -11.97
N ALA A 83 -4.50 -6.67 -11.61
CA ALA A 83 -3.87 -7.43 -10.54
C ALA A 83 -4.51 -7.14 -9.17
N ARG A 84 -4.77 -5.87 -8.85
CA ARG A 84 -5.42 -5.45 -7.60
C ARG A 84 -6.83 -6.04 -7.46
N HIS A 85 -7.62 -6.08 -8.52
CA HIS A 85 -8.93 -6.74 -8.51
C HIS A 85 -8.79 -8.25 -8.29
N THR A 86 -7.86 -8.91 -8.99
CA THR A 86 -7.59 -10.36 -8.84
C THR A 86 -7.17 -10.70 -7.41
N TRP A 87 -6.28 -9.91 -6.82
CA TRP A 87 -5.84 -10.06 -5.44
C TRP A 87 -7.01 -9.85 -4.46
N THR A 88 -7.76 -8.76 -4.62
CA THR A 88 -8.89 -8.44 -3.74
C THR A 88 -9.93 -9.54 -3.73
N THR A 89 -10.30 -10.06 -4.91
CA THR A 89 -11.30 -11.15 -5.02
C THR A 89 -10.77 -12.48 -4.48
N ALA A 90 -9.47 -12.78 -4.62
CA ALA A 90 -8.86 -13.95 -4.00
C ALA A 90 -8.92 -13.86 -2.46
N LYS A 91 -8.50 -12.75 -1.88
CA LYS A 91 -8.56 -12.54 -0.42
C LYS A 91 -10.00 -12.44 0.11
N ALA A 92 -10.93 -11.90 -0.68
CA ALA A 92 -12.36 -11.91 -0.34
C ALA A 92 -12.94 -13.34 -0.36
N ALA A 93 -12.52 -14.19 -1.31
CA ALA A 93 -12.95 -15.59 -1.35
C ALA A 93 -12.48 -16.38 -0.12
N GLU A 94 -11.26 -16.11 0.37
CA GLU A 94 -10.73 -16.73 1.60
C GLU A 94 -11.50 -16.24 2.84
N ARG A 95 -11.78 -14.94 2.91
CA ARG A 95 -12.49 -14.33 4.06
C ARG A 95 -13.98 -14.70 4.10
N TYR A 96 -14.64 -14.79 2.95
CA TYR A 96 -16.07 -15.05 2.80
C TYR A 96 -16.34 -16.29 1.93
N PRO A 97 -15.96 -17.50 2.38
CA PRO A 97 -15.98 -18.72 1.54
C PRO A 97 -17.41 -19.12 1.10
N ASN A 98 -18.45 -18.60 1.75
CA ASN A 98 -19.85 -18.83 1.37
C ASN A 98 -20.33 -17.93 0.23
N VAL A 99 -19.52 -16.91 -0.20
CA VAL A 99 -19.83 -16.01 -1.31
C VAL A 99 -19.07 -16.50 -2.55
N ILE A 100 -19.70 -17.42 -3.28
CA ILE A 100 -19.04 -18.20 -4.37
C ILE A 100 -18.46 -17.32 -5.47
N TYR A 101 -19.11 -16.22 -5.84
CA TYR A 101 -18.67 -15.38 -6.96
C TYR A 101 -17.30 -14.71 -6.74
N TYR A 102 -16.81 -14.53 -5.52
CA TYR A 102 -15.45 -14.00 -5.33
C TYR A 102 -14.37 -14.93 -5.87
N LYS A 103 -14.57 -16.24 -5.72
CA LYS A 103 -13.68 -17.25 -6.30
C LYS A 103 -13.73 -17.22 -7.83
N ASP A 104 -14.92 -17.12 -8.40
CA ASP A 104 -15.11 -17.09 -9.84
C ASP A 104 -14.54 -15.79 -10.43
N ASP A 105 -14.74 -14.64 -9.77
CA ASP A 105 -14.18 -13.35 -10.16
C ASP A 105 -12.64 -13.34 -10.10
N SER A 106 -12.06 -13.99 -9.08
CA SER A 106 -10.60 -14.14 -8.98
C SER A 106 -10.04 -15.02 -10.08
N GLN A 107 -10.73 -16.11 -10.42
CA GLN A 107 -10.36 -16.98 -11.54
C GLN A 107 -10.44 -16.22 -12.87
N HIS A 108 -11.49 -15.41 -13.05
CA HIS A 108 -11.67 -14.55 -14.22
C HIS A 108 -10.50 -13.55 -14.36
N GLY A 109 -10.10 -12.92 -13.27
CA GLY A 109 -8.93 -12.05 -13.23
C GLY A 109 -7.64 -12.77 -13.58
N PHE A 110 -7.39 -13.93 -12.99
CA PHE A 110 -6.23 -14.76 -13.31
C PHE A 110 -6.18 -15.14 -14.80
N GLN A 111 -7.30 -15.53 -15.38
CA GLN A 111 -7.37 -15.86 -16.82
C GLN A 111 -6.97 -14.65 -17.67
N PHE A 112 -7.45 -13.47 -17.34
CA PHE A 112 -7.08 -12.25 -18.06
C PHE A 112 -5.59 -11.91 -17.90
N LEU A 113 -5.03 -12.01 -16.70
CA LEU A 113 -3.59 -11.82 -16.48
C LEU A 113 -2.76 -12.81 -17.32
N ARG A 114 -3.15 -14.09 -17.35
CA ARG A 114 -2.45 -15.14 -18.08
C ARG A 114 -2.57 -15.00 -19.61
N ASP A 115 -3.77 -14.73 -20.10
CA ASP A 115 -4.09 -14.90 -21.53
C ASP A 115 -3.94 -13.60 -22.32
N VAL A 116 -4.12 -12.43 -21.67
CA VAL A 116 -4.10 -11.11 -22.30
C VAL A 116 -2.92 -10.27 -21.83
N MET A 117 -2.73 -10.11 -20.51
CA MET A 117 -1.70 -9.21 -20.00
C MET A 117 -0.28 -9.77 -20.10
N TRP A 118 -0.11 -11.09 -20.05
CA TRP A 118 1.20 -11.72 -20.18
C TRP A 118 1.69 -11.73 -21.63
N ASP A 119 2.85 -11.12 -21.92
CA ASP A 119 3.48 -11.14 -23.23
C ASP A 119 4.00 -12.55 -23.57
N LYS A 120 3.34 -13.22 -24.52
CA LYS A 120 3.68 -14.58 -24.94
C LYS A 120 5.02 -14.67 -25.67
N GLN A 121 5.52 -13.56 -26.22
CA GLN A 121 6.76 -13.52 -26.99
C GLN A 121 7.99 -13.25 -26.13
N TYR A 122 7.92 -12.22 -25.25
CA TYR A 122 9.06 -11.74 -24.49
C TYR A 122 8.93 -11.96 -22.97
N GLY A 123 7.79 -12.49 -22.53
CA GLY A 123 7.50 -12.58 -21.09
C GLY A 123 7.24 -11.22 -20.43
N GLY A 124 6.92 -11.24 -19.14
CA GLY A 124 6.49 -10.04 -18.41
C GLY A 124 5.10 -9.57 -18.81
N PHE A 125 4.52 -8.69 -18.01
CA PHE A 125 3.18 -8.15 -18.26
C PHE A 125 3.25 -6.85 -19.05
N TYR A 126 2.35 -6.68 -20.01
CA TYR A 126 2.09 -5.38 -20.63
C TYR A 126 1.58 -4.39 -19.58
N THR A 127 1.98 -3.12 -19.71
CA THR A 127 1.57 -2.07 -18.76
C THR A 127 0.10 -1.69 -18.95
N LEU A 128 -0.35 -1.53 -20.19
CA LEU A 128 -1.70 -1.06 -20.53
C LEU A 128 -2.21 -1.73 -21.80
N VAL A 129 -3.45 -2.20 -21.74
CA VAL A 129 -4.20 -2.67 -22.90
C VAL A 129 -5.53 -1.90 -23.00
N ASP A 130 -6.14 -1.83 -24.18
CA ASP A 130 -7.50 -1.35 -24.30
C ASP A 130 -8.50 -2.37 -23.70
N ARG A 131 -9.79 -2.02 -23.67
CA ARG A 131 -10.82 -2.91 -23.13
C ARG A 131 -10.82 -4.30 -23.78
N LYS A 132 -10.47 -4.40 -25.07
CA LYS A 132 -10.47 -5.65 -25.84
C LYS A 132 -9.17 -6.45 -25.73
N GLY A 133 -8.16 -5.90 -25.05
CA GLY A 133 -6.86 -6.55 -24.85
C GLY A 133 -5.77 -6.15 -25.83
N ALA A 134 -5.99 -5.16 -26.70
CA ALA A 134 -4.95 -4.65 -27.59
C ALA A 134 -3.97 -3.73 -26.81
N VAL A 135 -2.66 -3.94 -26.99
CA VAL A 135 -1.60 -3.20 -26.28
C VAL A 135 -1.65 -1.71 -26.65
N LYS A 136 -1.50 -0.83 -25.64
CA LYS A 136 -1.51 0.62 -25.77
C LYS A 136 -0.19 1.24 -25.27
N ASN A 137 0.05 2.49 -25.67
CA ASN A 137 1.18 3.32 -25.22
C ASN A 137 2.56 2.73 -25.47
N GLY A 138 2.74 2.17 -26.66
CA GLY A 138 3.96 1.45 -26.95
C GLY A 138 4.06 0.15 -26.19
N ASP A 139 4.67 -0.68 -26.00
CA ASP A 139 4.65 -1.95 -25.27
C ASP A 139 5.72 -2.01 -24.16
N ASP A 140 6.22 -0.85 -23.75
CA ASP A 140 7.16 -0.75 -22.63
C ASP A 140 6.56 -1.31 -21.34
N LYS A 141 7.40 -2.00 -20.58
CA LYS A 141 7.04 -2.66 -19.33
C LYS A 141 7.67 -1.94 -18.15
N ASN A 142 7.17 -2.21 -16.96
CA ASN A 142 7.80 -1.70 -15.74
C ASN A 142 7.79 -2.74 -14.63
N ALA A 143 8.77 -2.61 -13.71
CA ALA A 143 8.91 -3.49 -12.57
C ALA A 143 7.70 -3.43 -11.64
N TYR A 144 7.15 -2.22 -11.42
CA TYR A 144 5.96 -1.98 -10.60
C TYR A 144 4.75 -2.81 -11.05
N GLY A 145 4.38 -2.76 -12.33
CA GLY A 145 3.27 -3.54 -12.86
C GLY A 145 3.52 -5.04 -12.82
N ASN A 146 4.77 -5.46 -13.08
CA ASN A 146 5.15 -6.86 -12.97
C ASN A 146 5.13 -7.36 -11.51
N ALA A 147 5.49 -6.54 -10.54
CA ALA A 147 5.36 -6.84 -9.13
C ALA A 147 3.88 -7.06 -8.74
N PHE A 148 2.95 -6.20 -9.18
CA PHE A 148 1.52 -6.41 -8.93
C PHE A 148 0.98 -7.67 -9.61
N GLY A 149 1.42 -7.97 -10.85
CA GLY A 149 1.08 -9.23 -11.50
C GLY A 149 1.52 -10.45 -10.68
N LEU A 150 2.77 -10.44 -10.20
CA LEU A 150 3.32 -11.47 -9.33
C LEU A 150 2.54 -11.61 -8.01
N TYR A 151 2.22 -10.48 -7.38
CA TYR A 151 1.45 -10.40 -6.14
C TYR A 151 0.06 -11.04 -6.27
N ALA A 152 -0.66 -10.67 -7.34
CA ALA A 152 -1.98 -11.23 -7.61
C ALA A 152 -1.95 -12.73 -7.92
N LEU A 153 -0.95 -13.20 -8.68
CA LEU A 153 -0.77 -14.63 -8.97
C LEU A 153 -0.49 -15.45 -7.72
N SER A 154 0.30 -14.90 -6.79
CA SER A 154 0.63 -15.55 -5.51
C SER A 154 -0.61 -15.68 -4.63
N ALA A 155 -1.40 -14.62 -4.49
CA ALA A 155 -2.65 -14.63 -3.74
C ALA A 155 -3.71 -15.54 -4.36
N TYR A 156 -3.86 -15.50 -5.70
CA TYR A 156 -4.77 -16.41 -6.39
C TYR A 156 -4.36 -17.87 -6.22
N TYR A 157 -3.06 -18.20 -6.30
CA TYR A 157 -2.58 -19.54 -6.03
C TYR A 157 -2.85 -19.98 -4.58
N HIS A 158 -2.63 -19.09 -3.61
CA HIS A 158 -2.90 -19.39 -2.21
C HIS A 158 -4.36 -19.81 -2.00
N MET A 159 -5.29 -19.08 -2.57
CA MET A 159 -6.74 -19.34 -2.49
C MET A 159 -7.19 -20.58 -3.26
N SER A 160 -6.64 -20.79 -4.50
CA SER A 160 -7.19 -21.75 -5.47
C SER A 160 -6.40 -23.07 -5.55
N HIS A 161 -5.11 -23.05 -5.18
CA HIS A 161 -4.13 -24.10 -5.45
C HIS A 161 -3.97 -24.45 -6.94
N ASP A 162 -4.34 -23.54 -7.84
CA ASP A 162 -4.18 -23.71 -9.29
C ASP A 162 -2.70 -23.68 -9.68
N THR A 163 -2.17 -24.83 -10.08
CA THR A 163 -0.78 -24.96 -10.48
C THR A 163 -0.40 -24.10 -11.70
N ALA A 164 -1.36 -23.74 -12.56
CA ALA A 164 -1.12 -22.82 -13.67
C ALA A 164 -0.78 -21.41 -13.17
N ALA A 165 -1.41 -20.96 -12.08
CA ALA A 165 -1.10 -19.68 -11.45
C ALA A 165 0.31 -19.69 -10.84
N MET A 166 0.69 -20.74 -10.10
CA MET A 166 2.04 -20.89 -9.56
C MET A 166 3.09 -20.94 -10.68
N ASN A 167 2.82 -21.66 -11.77
CA ASN A 167 3.73 -21.72 -12.90
C ASN A 167 3.93 -20.33 -13.56
N LEU A 168 2.87 -19.54 -13.66
CA LEU A 168 2.97 -18.16 -14.18
C LEU A 168 3.67 -17.22 -13.18
N ALA A 169 3.43 -17.38 -11.87
CA ALA A 169 4.13 -16.62 -10.83
C ALA A 169 5.65 -16.89 -10.88
N LYS A 170 6.07 -18.15 -11.02
CA LYS A 170 7.48 -18.52 -11.20
C LYS A 170 8.08 -17.92 -12.48
N LYS A 171 7.34 -17.93 -13.59
CA LYS A 171 7.77 -17.28 -14.84
C LYS A 171 7.91 -15.77 -14.67
N SER A 172 6.98 -15.13 -13.98
CA SER A 172 7.00 -13.68 -13.71
C SER A 172 8.19 -13.30 -12.82
N PHE A 173 8.44 -14.05 -11.75
CA PHE A 173 9.61 -13.87 -10.90
C PHE A 173 10.92 -14.03 -11.70
N ASN A 174 11.06 -15.11 -12.46
CA ASN A 174 12.25 -15.36 -13.27
C ASN A 174 12.47 -14.27 -14.34
N TRP A 175 11.39 -13.73 -14.90
CA TRP A 175 11.48 -12.62 -15.85
C TRP A 175 12.00 -11.35 -15.16
N LEU A 176 11.52 -11.02 -13.95
CA LEU A 176 12.04 -9.89 -13.16
C LEU A 176 13.53 -10.09 -12.82
N GLU A 177 13.93 -11.28 -12.43
CA GLU A 177 15.34 -11.62 -12.15
C GLU A 177 16.24 -11.46 -13.38
N GLN A 178 15.77 -11.92 -14.52
CA GLN A 178 16.57 -11.89 -15.76
C GLN A 178 16.69 -10.50 -16.36
N HIS A 179 15.64 -9.68 -16.27
CA HIS A 179 15.52 -8.44 -17.03
C HIS A 179 15.57 -7.18 -16.18
N SER A 180 15.01 -7.21 -14.98
CA SER A 180 14.87 -6.01 -14.15
C SER A 180 15.84 -5.97 -12.98
N HIS A 181 16.26 -7.11 -12.40
CA HIS A 181 17.19 -7.14 -11.29
C HIS A 181 18.58 -6.58 -11.68
N ASP A 182 19.13 -5.69 -10.84
CA ASP A 182 20.47 -5.14 -11.02
C ASP A 182 21.49 -5.96 -10.21
N PRO A 183 22.31 -6.80 -10.86
CA PRO A 183 23.27 -7.65 -10.15
C PRO A 183 24.43 -6.85 -9.53
N VAL A 184 24.67 -5.62 -10.00
CA VAL A 184 25.80 -4.78 -9.56
C VAL A 184 25.41 -3.94 -8.33
N HIS A 185 24.34 -3.17 -8.45
CA HIS A 185 23.92 -2.23 -7.40
C HIS A 185 22.72 -2.73 -6.60
N LYS A 186 22.19 -3.94 -6.92
CA LYS A 186 21.02 -4.53 -6.28
C LYS A 186 19.70 -3.78 -6.57
N GLY A 187 18.59 -4.40 -6.15
CA GLY A 187 17.26 -3.91 -6.49
C GLY A 187 16.95 -4.03 -7.98
N TYR A 188 15.97 -3.31 -8.45
CA TYR A 188 15.40 -3.53 -9.77
C TYR A 188 15.32 -2.23 -10.58
N PHE A 189 15.54 -2.33 -11.90
CA PHE A 189 15.28 -1.24 -12.84
C PHE A 189 13.78 -1.11 -13.06
N GLN A 190 13.26 0.11 -12.95
CA GLN A 190 11.83 0.39 -13.06
C GLN A 190 11.31 0.25 -14.49
N HIS A 191 11.97 0.88 -15.47
CA HIS A 191 11.48 1.00 -16.84
C HIS A 191 12.24 0.06 -17.77
N LEU A 192 11.48 -0.74 -18.53
CA LEU A 192 12.01 -1.73 -19.45
C LEU A 192 11.31 -1.61 -20.82
N ARG A 193 12.05 -1.87 -21.88
CA ARG A 193 11.44 -2.10 -23.20
C ARG A 193 10.63 -3.38 -23.18
N ARG A 194 9.82 -3.58 -24.20
CA ARG A 194 9.02 -4.80 -24.34
C ARG A 194 9.83 -6.10 -24.19
N ASP A 195 11.05 -6.13 -24.77
CA ASP A 195 11.95 -7.29 -24.71
C ASP A 195 12.62 -7.51 -23.34
N GLY A 196 12.35 -6.63 -22.38
CA GLY A 196 12.93 -6.66 -21.04
C GLY A 196 14.25 -5.89 -20.91
N THR A 197 14.74 -5.21 -21.95
CA THR A 197 15.95 -4.38 -21.84
C THR A 197 15.69 -3.15 -20.97
N PRO A 198 16.46 -2.90 -19.89
CA PRO A 198 16.31 -1.71 -19.05
C PRO A 198 16.50 -0.41 -19.85
N ILE A 199 15.58 0.53 -19.66
CA ILE A 199 15.65 1.86 -20.28
C ILE A 199 16.57 2.74 -19.43
N LYS A 200 17.64 3.24 -20.07
CA LYS A 200 18.59 4.15 -19.43
C LYS A 200 18.25 5.61 -19.71
N ARG A 201 18.49 6.45 -18.72
CA ARG A 201 18.36 7.90 -18.87
C ARG A 201 19.41 8.42 -19.85
N SER A 202 19.05 9.41 -20.65
CA SER A 202 19.93 10.08 -21.61
C SER A 202 19.86 11.61 -21.42
N PRO A 203 20.79 12.39 -22.02
CA PRO A 203 20.71 13.86 -22.01
C PRO A 203 19.42 14.42 -22.62
N ALA A 204 18.76 13.67 -23.51
CA ALA A 204 17.48 14.06 -24.10
C ALA A 204 16.28 13.78 -23.19
N THR A 205 16.44 13.02 -22.11
CA THR A 205 15.35 12.72 -21.17
C THR A 205 14.97 14.00 -20.41
N PRO A 206 13.68 14.41 -20.42
CA PRO A 206 13.24 15.60 -19.70
C PRO A 206 13.62 15.54 -18.21
N SER A 207 14.04 16.65 -17.63
CA SER A 207 14.48 16.71 -16.23
C SER A 207 13.39 16.35 -15.23
N THR A 208 12.13 16.50 -15.61
CA THR A 208 10.94 16.15 -14.81
C THR A 208 10.48 14.70 -14.98
N SER A 209 11.08 13.95 -15.91
CA SER A 209 10.73 12.53 -16.14
C SER A 209 11.47 11.64 -15.15
N ASP A 210 10.81 10.59 -14.69
CA ASP A 210 11.34 9.51 -13.88
C ASP A 210 12.08 8.43 -14.69
N LEU A 211 11.97 8.49 -16.03
CA LEU A 211 12.52 7.49 -16.93
C LEU A 211 14.01 7.22 -16.67
N GLY A 212 14.33 5.96 -16.42
CA GLY A 212 15.72 5.49 -16.19
C GLY A 212 16.24 5.69 -14.77
N TYR A 213 15.42 6.16 -13.85
CA TYR A 213 15.71 6.12 -12.41
C TYR A 213 15.22 4.80 -11.78
N LYS A 214 15.82 4.40 -10.67
CA LYS A 214 15.23 3.50 -9.69
C LYS A 214 14.33 4.31 -8.75
N ASP A 215 13.29 3.69 -8.20
CA ASP A 215 12.34 4.41 -7.39
C ASP A 215 11.90 3.62 -6.15
N GLN A 216 11.40 4.34 -5.17
CA GLN A 216 10.88 3.77 -3.95
C GLN A 216 9.58 2.98 -4.19
N ASN A 217 8.69 3.45 -5.07
CA ASN A 217 7.36 2.88 -5.27
C ASN A 217 7.44 1.46 -5.86
N SER A 218 8.25 1.25 -6.91
CA SER A 218 8.53 -0.10 -7.42
C SER A 218 9.20 -0.97 -6.37
N SER A 219 10.12 -0.40 -5.57
CA SER A 219 10.88 -1.14 -4.58
C SER A 219 10.02 -1.65 -3.43
N ILE A 220 9.09 -0.85 -2.90
CA ILE A 220 8.19 -1.29 -1.82
C ILE A 220 7.17 -2.33 -2.30
N HIS A 221 6.68 -2.20 -3.54
CA HIS A 221 5.74 -3.19 -4.09
C HIS A 221 6.42 -4.47 -4.60
N LEU A 222 7.71 -4.41 -4.94
CA LEU A 222 8.52 -5.63 -5.10
C LEU A 222 8.73 -6.33 -3.75
N LEU A 223 9.01 -5.58 -2.68
CA LEU A 223 9.07 -6.14 -1.31
C LEU A 223 7.76 -6.85 -0.96
N GLU A 224 6.62 -6.20 -1.19
CA GLU A 224 5.28 -6.75 -0.96
C GLU A 224 5.02 -8.02 -1.79
N ALA A 225 5.29 -7.98 -3.10
CA ALA A 225 5.07 -9.11 -4.00
C ALA A 225 5.97 -10.30 -3.67
N LEU A 226 7.22 -10.06 -3.28
CA LEU A 226 8.15 -11.12 -2.85
C LEU A 226 7.74 -11.71 -1.49
N THR A 227 7.15 -10.91 -0.59
CA THR A 227 6.59 -11.38 0.68
C THR A 227 5.45 -12.38 0.43
N GLU A 228 4.47 -12.01 -0.40
CA GLU A 228 3.35 -12.88 -0.77
C GLU A 228 3.82 -14.14 -1.52
N LEU A 229 4.77 -13.99 -2.45
CA LEU A 229 5.33 -15.12 -3.19
C LEU A 229 6.07 -16.10 -2.27
N TYR A 230 6.88 -15.58 -1.35
CA TYR A 230 7.67 -16.41 -0.43
C TYR A 230 6.77 -17.24 0.50
N ALA A 231 5.63 -16.69 0.91
CA ALA A 231 4.66 -17.43 1.72
C ALA A 231 4.11 -18.69 1.02
N VAL A 232 3.96 -18.64 -0.31
CA VAL A 232 3.41 -19.77 -1.10
C VAL A 232 4.47 -20.57 -1.84
N TRP A 233 5.66 -20.03 -2.02
CA TRP A 233 6.80 -20.69 -2.64
C TRP A 233 8.11 -20.29 -1.93
N PRO A 234 8.50 -21.00 -0.85
CA PRO A 234 9.67 -20.68 -0.05
C PRO A 234 10.98 -21.13 -0.74
N ASP A 235 11.23 -20.60 -1.94
CA ASP A 235 12.41 -20.83 -2.73
C ASP A 235 13.61 -20.04 -2.17
N PRO A 236 14.85 -20.58 -2.16
CA PRO A 236 16.02 -19.88 -1.65
C PRO A 236 16.33 -18.57 -2.37
N LEU A 237 16.10 -18.45 -3.69
CA LEU A 237 16.34 -17.22 -4.44
C LEU A 237 15.26 -16.18 -4.11
N VAL A 238 13.99 -16.57 -3.98
CA VAL A 238 12.92 -15.66 -3.53
C VAL A 238 13.24 -15.12 -2.15
N ARG A 239 13.67 -15.98 -1.21
CA ARG A 239 14.14 -15.55 0.11
C ARG A 239 15.27 -14.53 0.03
N GLN A 240 16.27 -14.79 -0.80
CA GLN A 240 17.42 -13.90 -0.99
C GLN A 240 16.98 -12.53 -1.51
N ARG A 241 16.04 -12.49 -2.47
CA ARG A 241 15.54 -11.22 -3.02
C ARG A 241 14.63 -10.47 -2.04
N LEU A 242 13.83 -11.18 -1.27
CA LEU A 242 13.03 -10.58 -0.21
C LEU A 242 13.91 -9.93 0.86
N ASP A 243 14.96 -10.62 1.30
CA ASP A 243 15.96 -10.09 2.23
C ASP A 243 16.72 -8.88 1.65
N GLU A 244 17.15 -8.95 0.38
CA GLU A 244 17.78 -7.85 -0.35
C GLU A 244 16.88 -6.61 -0.39
N MET A 245 15.60 -6.79 -0.74
CA MET A 245 14.65 -5.68 -0.83
C MET A 245 14.32 -5.09 0.54
N LEU A 246 14.19 -5.92 1.58
CA LEU A 246 14.02 -5.41 2.96
C LEU A 246 15.19 -4.52 3.37
N HIS A 247 16.43 -4.94 3.09
CA HIS A 247 17.62 -4.15 3.39
C HIS A 247 17.68 -2.84 2.58
N LEU A 248 17.35 -2.88 1.28
CA LEU A 248 17.34 -1.69 0.44
C LEU A 248 16.28 -0.68 0.90
N VAL A 249 15.06 -1.13 1.16
CA VAL A 249 13.97 -0.24 1.59
C VAL A 249 14.29 0.36 2.95
N ARG A 250 14.74 -0.46 3.91
CA ARG A 250 15.02 -0.03 5.28
C ARG A 250 16.24 0.88 5.38
N ASP A 251 17.36 0.53 4.69
CA ASP A 251 18.68 1.09 4.98
C ASP A 251 19.16 2.10 3.93
N VAL A 252 18.56 2.10 2.73
CA VAL A 252 18.96 2.97 1.60
C VAL A 252 17.83 3.92 1.20
N ILE A 253 16.62 3.40 1.00
CA ILE A 253 15.49 4.18 0.51
C ILE A 253 14.89 5.03 1.64
N THR A 254 14.88 4.52 2.87
CA THR A 254 14.44 5.28 4.04
C THR A 254 15.52 6.21 4.54
N ALA A 255 15.27 7.52 4.46
CA ALA A 255 16.19 8.54 4.95
C ALA A 255 16.31 8.50 6.50
N PRO A 256 17.41 9.04 7.07
CA PRO A 256 17.61 9.06 8.53
C PRO A 256 16.50 9.75 9.34
N LYS A 257 15.75 10.67 8.73
CA LYS A 257 14.61 11.36 9.37
C LYS A 257 13.36 10.47 9.47
N GLY A 258 13.27 9.39 8.68
CA GLY A 258 12.11 8.49 8.65
C GLY A 258 11.21 8.67 7.43
N ASN A 259 11.51 9.56 6.50
CA ASN A 259 10.81 9.64 5.24
C ASN A 259 11.51 8.82 4.14
N LEU A 260 10.77 8.43 3.12
CA LEU A 260 11.34 7.83 1.92
C LEU A 260 11.99 8.88 1.01
N VAL A 261 13.05 8.47 0.32
CA VAL A 261 13.56 9.16 -0.88
C VAL A 261 12.88 8.53 -2.10
N LEU A 262 12.34 9.35 -3.01
CA LEU A 262 11.47 8.84 -4.07
C LEU A 262 12.21 8.21 -5.23
N PHE A 263 13.28 8.88 -5.72
CA PHE A 263 14.01 8.45 -6.90
C PHE A 263 15.52 8.43 -6.70
N PHE A 264 16.17 7.54 -7.42
CA PHE A 264 17.62 7.30 -7.32
C PHE A 264 18.23 7.12 -8.71
N GLN A 265 19.52 7.48 -8.81
CA GLN A 265 20.35 6.99 -9.90
C GLN A 265 20.46 5.44 -9.82
N PRO A 266 20.89 4.77 -10.88
CA PRO A 266 21.07 3.30 -10.85
C PRO A 266 21.94 2.76 -9.71
N ASP A 267 22.89 3.56 -9.22
CA ASP A 267 23.79 3.26 -8.10
C ASP A 267 23.25 3.66 -6.71
N TRP A 268 21.94 3.93 -6.62
CA TRP A 268 21.24 4.37 -5.41
C TRP A 268 21.63 5.76 -4.89
N LYS A 269 22.30 6.58 -5.70
CA LYS A 269 22.49 7.98 -5.35
C LYS A 269 21.15 8.72 -5.43
N PRO A 270 20.71 9.40 -4.36
CA PRO A 270 19.41 10.11 -4.35
C PRO A 270 19.30 11.18 -5.45
N VAL A 271 18.12 11.27 -6.04
CA VAL A 271 17.73 12.41 -6.87
C VAL A 271 17.14 13.47 -5.94
N SER A 272 17.73 14.67 -5.91
CA SER A 272 17.21 15.75 -5.07
C SER A 272 17.42 17.11 -5.75
N PHE A 273 16.43 17.97 -5.57
CA PHE A 273 16.40 19.36 -6.04
C PHE A 273 16.51 20.38 -4.89
N ARG A 274 16.78 19.90 -3.67
CA ARG A 274 16.77 20.71 -2.44
C ARG A 274 17.69 21.94 -2.49
N ASP A 275 18.83 21.83 -3.19
CA ASP A 275 19.79 22.92 -3.32
C ASP A 275 19.47 23.92 -4.43
N SER A 276 18.34 23.72 -5.12
CA SER A 276 17.82 24.59 -6.15
C SER A 276 16.86 25.65 -5.57
N SER A 277 16.41 26.58 -6.42
CA SER A 277 15.36 27.53 -6.03
C SER A 277 14.02 26.83 -5.77
N GLU A 278 13.15 27.43 -4.96
CA GLU A 278 11.82 26.90 -4.65
C GLU A 278 11.00 26.60 -5.92
N ALA A 279 11.07 27.44 -6.94
CA ALA A 279 10.39 27.24 -8.21
C ALA A 279 10.88 25.97 -8.93
N VAL A 280 12.18 25.69 -8.88
CA VAL A 280 12.76 24.46 -9.45
C VAL A 280 12.34 23.24 -8.63
N VAL A 281 12.34 23.31 -7.31
CA VAL A 281 11.86 22.23 -6.43
C VAL A 281 10.40 21.91 -6.76
N LEU A 282 9.52 22.90 -6.81
CA LEU A 282 8.10 22.70 -7.10
C LEU A 282 7.85 22.16 -8.52
N LYS A 283 8.66 22.58 -9.50
CA LYS A 283 8.63 21.99 -10.85
C LYS A 283 8.95 20.51 -10.86
N HIS A 284 9.85 20.06 -10.00
CA HIS A 284 10.33 18.67 -9.93
C HIS A 284 9.70 17.89 -8.75
N ARG A 285 8.66 18.41 -8.13
CA ARG A 285 8.04 17.81 -6.94
C ARG A 285 7.66 16.33 -7.10
N ASN A 286 7.32 15.89 -8.31
CA ASN A 286 7.00 14.48 -8.56
C ASN A 286 8.22 13.55 -8.44
N LEU A 287 9.44 14.09 -8.50
CA LEU A 287 10.68 13.34 -8.33
C LEU A 287 11.30 13.49 -6.94
N ASP A 288 10.90 14.52 -6.18
CA ASP A 288 11.57 14.86 -4.92
C ASP A 288 10.58 15.57 -3.97
N HIS A 289 9.74 14.79 -3.29
CA HIS A 289 8.88 15.24 -2.21
C HIS A 289 8.84 14.18 -1.11
N VAL A 290 8.31 14.51 0.05
CA VAL A 290 7.97 13.55 1.11
C VAL A 290 6.53 13.11 0.90
N SER A 291 6.30 11.81 0.71
CA SER A 291 4.99 11.19 0.58
C SER A 291 4.62 10.51 1.89
N PHE A 292 3.79 11.16 2.69
CA PHE A 292 3.42 10.64 4.02
C PHE A 292 2.63 9.32 3.94
N GLY A 293 1.83 9.14 2.90
CA GLY A 293 1.12 7.89 2.66
C GLY A 293 2.07 6.72 2.41
N HIS A 294 3.10 6.90 1.58
CA HIS A 294 4.10 5.87 1.36
C HIS A 294 4.97 5.61 2.59
N ASP A 295 5.25 6.64 3.42
CA ASP A 295 6.00 6.45 4.65
C ASP A 295 5.28 5.47 5.59
N VAL A 296 3.98 5.65 5.83
CA VAL A 296 3.21 4.76 6.70
C VAL A 296 2.97 3.38 6.08
N GLU A 297 2.71 3.30 4.78
CA GLU A 297 2.58 2.03 4.06
C GLU A 297 3.87 1.20 4.15
N THR A 298 5.01 1.82 3.88
CA THR A 298 6.31 1.14 3.89
C THR A 298 6.68 0.62 5.27
N ALA A 299 6.35 1.36 6.34
CA ALA A 299 6.60 0.93 7.71
C ALA A 299 5.95 -0.44 7.98
N TYR A 300 4.72 -0.63 7.57
CA TYR A 300 4.00 -1.88 7.71
C TYR A 300 4.56 -2.97 6.79
N LEU A 301 4.81 -2.68 5.49
CA LEU A 301 5.34 -3.66 4.54
C LEU A 301 6.70 -4.24 4.95
N MET A 302 7.58 -3.41 5.51
CA MET A 302 8.87 -3.89 6.05
C MET A 302 8.69 -4.85 7.23
N LEU A 303 7.73 -4.59 8.11
CA LEU A 303 7.46 -5.47 9.26
C LEU A 303 6.89 -6.81 8.81
N GLU A 304 6.03 -6.83 7.80
CA GLU A 304 5.53 -8.08 7.21
C GLU A 304 6.64 -8.87 6.52
N ALA A 305 7.50 -8.21 5.74
CA ALA A 305 8.64 -8.86 5.09
C ALA A 305 9.61 -9.46 6.11
N SER A 306 9.94 -8.71 7.18
CA SER A 306 10.78 -9.20 8.28
C SER A 306 10.17 -10.43 8.94
N HIS A 307 8.85 -10.43 9.15
CA HIS A 307 8.13 -11.55 9.72
C HIS A 307 8.15 -12.78 8.79
N ALA A 308 7.82 -12.60 7.50
CA ALA A 308 7.83 -13.65 6.49
C ALA A 308 9.23 -14.31 6.34
N LEU A 309 10.30 -13.53 6.48
CA LEU A 309 11.68 -14.03 6.53
C LEU A 309 11.99 -14.81 7.81
N GLY A 310 11.13 -14.80 8.81
CA GLY A 310 11.34 -15.42 10.11
C GLY A 310 12.43 -14.74 10.95
N LEU A 311 12.65 -13.44 10.75
CA LEU A 311 13.67 -12.66 11.48
C LEU A 311 13.17 -12.38 12.90
N LYS A 312 13.53 -13.27 13.82
CA LYS A 312 13.17 -13.11 15.24
C LYS A 312 13.91 -11.91 15.83
N ASN A 313 13.16 -11.01 16.50
CA ASN A 313 13.70 -9.82 17.19
C ASN A 313 14.42 -8.84 16.23
N ASP A 314 13.90 -8.64 15.02
CA ASP A 314 14.44 -7.63 14.10
C ASP A 314 14.13 -6.20 14.61
N THR A 315 14.86 -5.83 15.65
CA THR A 315 14.75 -4.51 16.30
C THR A 315 15.08 -3.37 15.35
N LYS A 316 15.94 -3.61 14.36
CA LYS A 316 16.31 -2.57 13.38
C LYS A 316 15.12 -2.20 12.51
N THR A 317 14.43 -3.17 11.92
CA THR A 317 13.22 -2.92 11.10
C THR A 317 12.12 -2.27 11.94
N THR A 318 11.91 -2.76 13.16
CA THR A 318 10.93 -2.21 14.09
C THR A 318 11.21 -0.72 14.43
N ILE A 319 12.47 -0.38 14.74
CA ILE A 319 12.88 1.01 15.03
C ILE A 319 12.72 1.92 13.81
N VAL A 320 13.10 1.43 12.62
CA VAL A 320 12.97 2.22 11.38
C VAL A 320 11.49 2.44 11.04
N GLY A 321 10.66 1.38 11.09
CA GLY A 321 9.22 1.49 10.86
C GLY A 321 8.54 2.47 11.82
N LYS A 322 8.83 2.36 13.14
CA LYS A 322 8.32 3.33 14.12
C LYS A 322 8.74 4.77 13.78
N ARG A 323 10.02 4.98 13.45
CA ARG A 323 10.54 6.32 13.09
C ARG A 323 9.83 6.90 11.86
N MET A 324 9.46 6.06 10.87
CA MET A 324 8.69 6.51 9.70
C MET A 324 7.30 6.99 10.08
N VAL A 325 6.61 6.25 10.94
CA VAL A 325 5.28 6.63 11.43
C VAL A 325 5.33 7.89 12.28
N ASP A 326 6.30 7.98 13.21
CA ASP A 326 6.51 9.18 14.04
C ASP A 326 6.82 10.41 13.19
N HIS A 327 7.63 10.25 12.14
CA HIS A 327 7.92 11.31 11.18
C HIS A 327 6.65 11.79 10.45
N ALA A 328 5.83 10.87 9.95
CA ALA A 328 4.60 11.20 9.26
C ALA A 328 3.58 11.89 10.19
N LEU A 329 3.42 11.41 11.43
CA LEU A 329 2.56 12.05 12.44
C LEU A 329 3.06 13.44 12.86
N ALA A 330 4.37 13.62 12.98
CA ALA A 330 4.94 14.91 13.39
C ALA A 330 4.83 15.99 12.30
N ASN A 331 4.92 15.60 11.02
CA ASN A 331 5.11 16.52 9.90
C ASN A 331 3.97 16.56 8.87
N GLY A 332 3.23 15.46 8.70
CA GLY A 332 2.21 15.31 7.67
C GLY A 332 0.80 15.04 8.18
N TRP A 333 0.57 15.16 9.47
CA TRP A 333 -0.70 14.85 10.11
C TRP A 333 -1.55 16.11 10.35
N ASP A 334 -2.82 16.06 9.98
CA ASP A 334 -3.79 17.09 10.36
C ASP A 334 -4.24 16.90 11.82
N LYS A 335 -3.73 17.72 12.70
CA LYS A 335 -4.02 17.64 14.15
C LYS A 335 -5.46 18.00 14.52
N LYS A 336 -6.21 18.64 13.60
CA LYS A 336 -7.59 19.07 13.84
C LYS A 336 -8.61 18.03 13.42
N LEU A 337 -8.49 17.52 12.20
CA LEU A 337 -9.46 16.60 11.60
C LEU A 337 -8.96 15.16 11.57
N GLY A 338 -7.67 14.95 11.74
CA GLY A 338 -7.02 13.68 11.44
C GLY A 338 -6.70 13.53 9.95
N GLY A 339 -5.96 12.47 9.64
CA GLY A 339 -5.56 12.15 8.28
C GLY A 339 -4.19 12.72 7.88
N PHE A 340 -3.54 11.99 6.96
CA PHE A 340 -2.24 12.36 6.42
C PHE A 340 -2.40 13.23 5.19
N TYR A 341 -1.69 14.35 5.15
CA TYR A 341 -1.52 15.15 3.94
C TYR A 341 -0.75 14.35 2.87
N ASP A 342 -0.92 14.73 1.60
CA ASP A 342 -0.29 14.01 0.49
C ASP A 342 1.22 14.25 0.41
N GLN A 343 1.65 15.53 0.35
CA GLN A 343 3.04 15.86 0.09
C GLN A 343 3.59 16.94 1.00
N GLY A 344 4.84 16.74 1.44
CA GLY A 344 5.64 17.74 2.11
C GLY A 344 7.01 17.92 1.47
N TYR A 345 7.72 18.98 1.85
CA TYR A 345 9.10 19.22 1.40
C TYR A 345 9.96 19.90 2.46
N TYR A 346 11.23 19.51 2.53
CA TYR A 346 12.24 20.15 3.36
C TYR A 346 13.05 21.15 2.53
N PHE A 347 12.55 22.38 2.37
CA PHE A 347 13.27 23.44 1.68
C PHE A 347 14.57 23.81 2.41
N LYS A 348 15.63 24.16 1.64
CA LYS A 348 16.94 24.51 2.22
C LYS A 348 16.87 25.70 3.17
N ASP A 349 16.11 26.72 2.75
CA ASP A 349 16.08 28.01 3.41
C ASP A 349 14.83 28.20 4.31
N LYS A 350 14.08 27.12 4.58
CA LYS A 350 12.90 27.14 5.46
C LYS A 350 13.07 26.15 6.61
N PRO A 351 12.68 26.54 7.83
CA PRO A 351 12.74 25.61 8.96
C PRO A 351 11.65 24.53 8.87
N GLY A 352 12.04 23.29 9.13
CA GLY A 352 11.10 22.18 9.23
C GLY A 352 10.50 21.71 7.90
N MET A 353 9.40 20.98 8.01
CA MET A 353 8.60 20.49 6.89
C MET A 353 7.60 21.55 6.45
N ILE A 354 7.46 21.73 5.15
CA ILE A 354 6.40 22.55 4.55
C ILE A 354 5.46 21.63 3.79
N ILE A 355 4.16 21.69 4.07
CA ILE A 355 3.15 20.97 3.30
C ILE A 355 3.00 21.66 1.94
N ILE A 356 3.25 20.93 0.86
CA ILE A 356 3.16 21.42 -0.53
C ILE A 356 1.91 20.90 -1.25
N ASN A 357 1.29 19.83 -0.73
CA ASN A 357 -0.03 19.38 -1.12
C ASN A 357 -0.79 18.91 0.12
N ALA A 358 -1.86 19.62 0.46
CA ALA A 358 -2.68 19.36 1.64
C ALA A 358 -3.89 18.45 1.37
N SER A 359 -4.04 17.90 0.16
CA SER A 359 -5.06 16.88 -0.10
C SER A 359 -4.80 15.62 0.73
N LYS A 360 -5.84 14.84 0.97
CA LYS A 360 -5.77 13.61 1.75
C LYS A 360 -6.31 12.46 0.90
N ASN A 361 -5.40 11.79 0.19
CA ASN A 361 -5.74 10.68 -0.71
C ASN A 361 -6.31 9.48 0.06
N TRP A 362 -7.29 8.80 -0.51
CA TRP A 362 -7.96 7.62 0.07
C TRP A 362 -6.98 6.52 0.47
N TRP A 363 -6.04 6.19 -0.40
CA TRP A 363 -5.09 5.09 -0.15
C TRP A 363 -4.15 5.40 1.01
N SER A 364 -3.67 6.64 1.14
CA SER A 364 -2.81 7.06 2.25
C SER A 364 -3.52 6.92 3.60
N GLN A 365 -4.83 7.22 3.65
CA GLN A 365 -5.61 7.09 4.87
C GLN A 365 -5.88 5.61 5.17
N ALA A 366 -6.18 4.80 4.16
CA ALA A 366 -6.35 3.36 4.32
C ALA A 366 -5.09 2.71 4.91
N GLU A 367 -3.92 2.94 4.31
CA GLU A 367 -2.65 2.40 4.81
C GLU A 367 -2.29 2.95 6.19
N GLY A 368 -2.61 4.22 6.44
CA GLY A 368 -2.45 4.85 7.74
C GLY A 368 -3.25 4.16 8.85
N LEU A 369 -4.49 3.73 8.58
CA LEU A 369 -5.31 2.97 9.54
C LEU A 369 -4.62 1.66 9.95
N ASN A 370 -4.18 0.87 8.96
CA ASN A 370 -3.50 -0.40 9.22
C ASN A 370 -2.23 -0.20 10.06
N THR A 371 -1.42 0.77 9.66
CA THR A 371 -0.14 1.03 10.34
C THR A 371 -0.33 1.62 11.73
N LEU A 372 -1.25 2.56 11.92
CA LEU A 372 -1.50 3.14 13.26
C LEU A 372 -2.02 2.09 14.25
N LEU A 373 -2.89 1.17 13.80
CA LEU A 373 -3.36 0.09 14.66
C LEU A 373 -2.23 -0.89 15.00
N LEU A 374 -1.37 -1.22 14.03
CA LEU A 374 -0.16 -2.02 14.27
C LEU A 374 0.76 -1.37 15.30
N MET A 375 1.03 -0.05 15.18
CA MET A 375 1.84 0.69 16.14
C MET A 375 1.19 0.75 17.51
N ALA A 376 -0.12 0.90 17.60
CA ALA A 376 -0.86 0.89 18.86
C ALA A 376 -0.71 -0.45 19.61
N ASP A 377 -0.70 -1.57 18.88
CA ASP A 377 -0.51 -2.89 19.48
C ASP A 377 0.94 -3.12 19.92
N GLN A 378 1.92 -2.64 19.14
CA GLN A 378 3.34 -2.80 19.49
C GLN A 378 3.80 -1.82 20.57
N TYR A 379 3.22 -0.63 20.64
CA TYR A 379 3.62 0.46 21.53
C TYR A 379 2.41 1.09 22.26
N PRO A 380 1.70 0.32 23.10
CA PRO A 380 0.41 0.76 23.69
C PRO A 380 0.53 1.97 24.63
N ASN A 381 1.71 2.25 25.17
CA ASN A 381 1.96 3.36 26.08
C ASN A 381 2.85 4.46 25.47
N ASP A 382 3.00 4.50 24.14
CA ASP A 382 3.83 5.50 23.49
C ASP A 382 3.21 6.91 23.56
N SER A 383 4.05 7.92 23.66
CA SER A 383 3.64 9.33 23.70
C SER A 383 2.98 9.83 22.41
N ALA A 384 3.12 9.11 21.30
CA ALA A 384 2.41 9.40 20.05
C ALA A 384 0.92 9.03 20.11
N HIS A 385 0.48 8.26 21.14
CA HIS A 385 -0.92 7.85 21.33
C HIS A 385 -1.53 7.25 20.07
N TYR A 386 -0.85 6.26 19.45
CA TYR A 386 -1.23 5.70 18.14
C TYR A 386 -2.67 5.23 18.05
N PHE A 387 -3.24 4.68 19.13
CA PHE A 387 -4.64 4.28 19.14
C PHE A 387 -5.60 5.47 19.04
N ASP A 388 -5.28 6.60 19.66
CA ASP A 388 -6.10 7.81 19.54
C ASP A 388 -5.99 8.39 18.12
N GLN A 389 -4.81 8.36 17.50
CA GLN A 389 -4.63 8.76 16.10
C GLN A 389 -5.40 7.81 15.14
N TYR A 390 -5.37 6.50 15.40
CA TYR A 390 -6.18 5.52 14.67
C TYR A 390 -7.67 5.82 14.73
N LYS A 391 -8.22 6.09 15.92
CA LYS A 391 -9.63 6.47 16.09
C LYS A 391 -9.98 7.74 15.34
N LEU A 392 -9.12 8.77 15.44
CA LEU A 392 -9.32 10.03 14.75
C LEU A 392 -9.27 9.85 13.23
N LEU A 393 -8.36 9.01 12.73
CA LEU A 393 -8.27 8.67 11.31
C LEU A 393 -9.51 7.92 10.83
N TRP A 394 -10.00 6.96 11.60
CA TRP A 394 -11.24 6.26 11.24
C TRP A 394 -12.43 7.20 11.20
N GLN A 395 -12.57 8.10 12.19
CA GLN A 395 -13.60 9.13 12.19
C GLN A 395 -13.49 10.05 10.96
N TYR A 396 -12.27 10.44 10.58
CA TYR A 396 -12.02 11.20 9.35
C TYR A 396 -12.49 10.43 8.10
N CYS A 397 -12.14 9.16 7.98
CA CYS A 397 -12.56 8.33 6.85
C CYS A 397 -14.08 8.22 6.75
N GLN A 398 -14.76 7.97 7.87
CA GLN A 398 -16.22 7.91 7.95
C GLN A 398 -16.90 9.23 7.51
N THR A 399 -16.30 10.37 7.85
CA THR A 399 -16.90 11.67 7.62
C THR A 399 -16.63 12.23 6.23
N TYR A 400 -15.40 12.01 5.71
CA TYR A 400 -14.92 12.74 4.54
C TYR A 400 -14.49 11.86 3.36
N LEU A 401 -14.30 10.56 3.56
CA LEU A 401 -13.85 9.66 2.50
C LEU A 401 -14.89 8.63 2.09
N ILE A 402 -15.57 7.99 3.03
CA ILE A 402 -16.55 6.94 2.70
C ILE A 402 -17.82 7.55 2.11
N ASP A 403 -18.23 7.07 0.94
CA ASP A 403 -19.50 7.43 0.35
C ASP A 403 -20.59 6.47 0.84
N HIS A 404 -21.29 6.87 1.90
CA HIS A 404 -22.38 6.06 2.49
C HIS A 404 -23.62 5.91 1.59
N GLN A 405 -23.71 6.71 0.50
CA GLN A 405 -24.83 6.64 -0.44
C GLN A 405 -24.57 5.66 -1.58
N TYR A 406 -23.45 5.85 -2.29
CA TYR A 406 -23.10 5.06 -3.47
C TYR A 406 -22.03 3.99 -3.19
N GLY A 407 -21.34 4.07 -2.07
CA GLY A 407 -20.28 3.17 -1.65
C GLY A 407 -18.91 3.58 -2.14
N GLU A 408 -17.91 2.83 -1.70
CA GLU A 408 -16.49 3.11 -1.87
C GLU A 408 -16.05 4.47 -1.29
N TRP A 409 -14.77 4.72 -1.29
CA TRP A 409 -14.19 5.97 -0.82
C TRP A 409 -14.07 6.98 -1.97
N TYR A 410 -14.24 8.26 -1.68
CA TYR A 410 -13.83 9.31 -2.59
C TYR A 410 -12.32 9.25 -2.82
N GLU A 411 -11.83 9.80 -3.93
CA GLU A 411 -10.40 9.79 -4.25
C GLU A 411 -9.57 10.64 -3.29
N GLU A 412 -10.18 11.74 -2.80
CA GLU A 412 -9.60 12.66 -1.81
C GLU A 412 -10.68 13.06 -0.80
N GLY A 413 -10.24 13.47 0.39
CA GLY A 413 -11.13 13.92 1.45
C GLY A 413 -11.95 15.17 1.06
N LEU A 414 -13.25 15.10 1.32
CA LEU A 414 -14.19 16.19 1.01
C LEU A 414 -13.99 17.43 1.87
N ASP A 415 -13.19 17.37 2.93
CA ASP A 415 -12.80 18.51 3.76
C ASP A 415 -11.96 19.53 2.99
N HIS A 416 -11.17 19.07 2.03
CA HIS A 416 -10.31 19.88 1.18
C HIS A 416 -10.99 20.29 -0.13
N ASP A 417 -11.65 19.32 -0.80
CA ASP A 417 -12.34 19.55 -2.08
C ASP A 417 -13.71 18.83 -2.11
N PRO A 418 -14.80 19.54 -1.74
CA PRO A 418 -16.14 18.97 -1.75
C PRO A 418 -16.64 18.52 -3.14
N GLN A 419 -16.04 18.99 -4.23
CA GLN A 419 -16.42 18.59 -5.60
C GLN A 419 -16.02 17.15 -5.92
N ARG A 420 -15.08 16.58 -5.17
CA ARG A 420 -14.70 15.17 -5.29
C ARG A 420 -15.86 14.19 -5.04
N LYS A 421 -16.94 14.66 -4.42
CA LYS A 421 -18.17 13.89 -4.25
C LYS A 421 -18.75 13.35 -5.58
N THR A 422 -18.52 14.05 -6.69
CA THR A 422 -18.94 13.63 -8.02
C THR A 422 -17.78 13.10 -8.89
N GLY A 423 -16.62 12.87 -8.30
CA GLY A 423 -15.46 12.26 -8.95
C GLY A 423 -15.64 10.78 -9.24
N LEU A 424 -14.73 10.22 -10.03
CA LEU A 424 -14.75 8.80 -10.36
C LEU A 424 -14.53 7.93 -9.11
N LYS A 425 -15.27 6.82 -9.02
CA LYS A 425 -15.07 5.79 -7.99
C LYS A 425 -13.96 4.81 -8.35
N GLY A 426 -13.76 4.57 -9.62
CA GLY A 426 -12.72 3.72 -10.17
C GLY A 426 -12.07 4.33 -11.41
N HIS A 427 -10.79 4.04 -11.60
CA HIS A 427 -10.01 4.36 -12.79
C HIS A 427 -8.77 3.46 -12.86
N ILE A 428 -7.93 3.59 -13.88
CA ILE A 428 -6.76 2.73 -14.10
C ILE A 428 -5.79 2.62 -12.89
N TRP A 429 -5.86 3.51 -11.90
CA TRP A 429 -5.05 3.47 -10.68
C TRP A 429 -5.85 3.12 -9.43
N LYS A 430 -7.18 3.25 -9.45
CA LYS A 430 -8.04 3.09 -8.27
C LYS A 430 -9.00 1.93 -8.41
N ALA A 431 -8.87 0.96 -7.51
CA ALA A 431 -9.77 -0.15 -7.26
C ALA A 431 -9.93 -0.35 -5.75
N ALA A 432 -10.64 -1.38 -5.31
CA ALA A 432 -10.89 -1.69 -3.89
C ALA A 432 -9.65 -2.10 -3.09
N TYR A 433 -8.49 -2.26 -3.68
CA TYR A 433 -7.31 -2.89 -3.09
C TYR A 433 -6.86 -2.29 -1.77
N HIS A 434 -6.48 -1.00 -1.74
CA HIS A 434 -5.97 -0.34 -0.53
C HIS A 434 -7.01 -0.33 0.59
N THR A 435 -8.26 0.00 0.25
CA THR A 435 -9.37 0.06 1.21
C THR A 435 -9.67 -1.33 1.77
N TYR A 436 -9.75 -2.36 0.93
CA TYR A 436 -9.99 -3.73 1.36
C TYR A 436 -8.84 -4.25 2.25
N ARG A 437 -7.59 -4.13 1.78
CA ARG A 437 -6.41 -4.58 2.52
C ARG A 437 -6.35 -3.96 3.92
N ALA A 438 -6.47 -2.65 3.98
CA ALA A 438 -6.38 -1.93 5.24
C ALA A 438 -7.50 -2.29 6.22
N LEU A 439 -8.75 -2.25 5.77
CA LEU A 439 -9.89 -2.54 6.65
C LEU A 439 -9.89 -4.01 7.11
N SER A 440 -9.62 -4.97 6.21
CA SER A 440 -9.55 -6.39 6.58
C SER A 440 -8.42 -6.67 7.55
N SER A 441 -7.23 -6.08 7.34
CA SER A 441 -6.10 -6.19 8.28
C SER A 441 -6.42 -5.59 9.64
N CYS A 442 -7.12 -4.45 9.69
CA CYS A 442 -7.56 -3.85 10.96
C CYS A 442 -8.56 -4.74 11.70
N VAL A 443 -9.52 -5.34 10.98
CA VAL A 443 -10.48 -6.28 11.59
C VAL A 443 -9.75 -7.51 12.14
N ASP A 444 -8.91 -8.15 11.35
CA ASP A 444 -8.20 -9.36 11.74
C ASP A 444 -7.29 -9.12 12.95
N ARG A 445 -6.57 -8.01 12.95
CA ARG A 445 -5.75 -7.58 14.10
C ARG A 445 -6.59 -7.33 15.35
N SER A 446 -7.77 -6.73 15.19
CA SER A 446 -8.70 -6.45 16.30
C SER A 446 -9.30 -7.73 16.90
N GLU A 447 -9.48 -8.75 16.09
CA GLU A 447 -9.96 -10.07 16.50
C GLU A 447 -8.84 -11.01 16.98
N GLY A 448 -7.59 -10.55 17.01
CA GLY A 448 -6.43 -11.35 17.38
C GLY A 448 -6.07 -12.43 16.37
N LYS A 449 -6.58 -12.33 15.14
CA LYS A 449 -6.20 -13.21 14.04
C LYS A 449 -4.83 -12.76 13.53
N LEU A 450 -3.91 -13.70 13.42
CA LEU A 450 -2.62 -13.44 12.76
C LEU A 450 -2.87 -13.31 11.25
N THR A 451 -2.27 -12.33 10.61
CA THR A 451 -2.22 -12.28 9.14
C THR A 451 -1.45 -13.49 8.61
N GLU A 452 -1.65 -13.87 7.35
CA GLU A 452 -0.97 -15.01 6.74
C GLU A 452 0.55 -14.94 6.87
N HIS A 453 1.09 -13.74 6.79
CA HIS A 453 2.53 -13.47 6.99
C HIS A 453 2.96 -13.50 8.46
N GLN A 454 2.02 -13.63 9.40
CA GLN A 454 2.26 -13.71 10.84
C GLN A 454 2.02 -15.11 11.42
N LYS A 455 1.57 -16.06 10.60
CA LYS A 455 1.48 -17.50 10.94
C LYS A 455 2.78 -18.20 10.59
#